data_41e76f0be4038f22046110bb026d79bf
#
_entry.id   41e76f0be4038f22046110bb026d79bf
#
_cell.length_a   1.000
_cell.length_b   1.000
_cell.length_c   1.000
_cell.angle_alpha   90.00
_cell.angle_beta   90.00
_cell.angle_gamma   90.00
#
_symmetry.space_group_name_H-M   'P 1'
#
loop_
_entity.id
_entity.type
_entity.pdbx_description
1 polymer ?
#
loop_
_entity_poly.entity_id
_entity_poly.type
_entity_poly.pdbx_seq_one_letter_code
_entity_poly.pdbx_strand_id
1 'polypeptide(L)'
;MSLSLQERGEVFELWVSSYFEQVMSLDLVTTPFLAARNVNRDPSKLRTLERMSKDELDGTMDHGVFARSSSILLRVVPEVLYANCLRALVDTEGVWRDVDVLLLWCDESMHDCLWASKFVAELARAPPAEGKQKRQIEVERLEGANHFVSTTPHYRTYRT
;
A
#
# COMPACT_ATOMS: atom_id res chain seq x y z
N MET A 1 -23.82 10.14 -13.73
CA MET A 1 -24.08 8.68 -13.82
C MET A 1 -23.23 8.00 -12.76
N SER A 2 -23.80 7.11 -11.93
CA SER A 2 -23.00 6.30 -11.01
C SER A 2 -22.59 5.01 -11.74
N LEU A 3 -21.33 4.64 -11.64
CA LEU A 3 -20.79 3.39 -12.18
C LEU A 3 -21.47 2.19 -11.49
N SER A 4 -21.75 1.12 -12.26
CA SER A 4 -22.13 -0.17 -11.72
C SER A 4 -21.00 -0.77 -10.86
N LEU A 5 -21.30 -1.80 -10.07
CA LEU A 5 -20.29 -2.46 -9.23
C LEU A 5 -19.15 -3.07 -10.09
N GLN A 6 -19.51 -3.64 -11.23
CA GLN A 6 -18.53 -4.20 -12.17
C GLN A 6 -17.62 -3.11 -12.75
N GLU A 7 -18.19 -2.00 -13.27
CA GLU A 7 -17.41 -0.88 -13.81
C GLU A 7 -16.48 -0.28 -12.75
N ARG A 8 -16.92 -0.19 -11.48
CA ARG A 8 -16.05 0.26 -10.38
C ARG A 8 -14.89 -0.70 -10.16
N GLY A 9 -15.12 -2.02 -10.25
CA GLY A 9 -14.08 -3.03 -10.16
C GLY A 9 -13.03 -2.84 -11.25
N GLU A 10 -13.44 -2.75 -12.50
CA GLU A 10 -12.57 -2.56 -13.65
C GLU A 10 -11.74 -1.26 -13.54
N VAL A 11 -12.37 -0.15 -13.14
CA VAL A 11 -11.66 1.11 -12.90
C VAL A 11 -10.65 0.98 -11.76
N PHE A 12 -11.02 0.30 -10.68
CA PHE A 12 -10.12 0.07 -9.54
C PHE A 12 -8.91 -0.78 -9.94
N GLU A 13 -9.10 -1.88 -10.66
CA GLU A 13 -8.03 -2.75 -11.15
C GLU A 13 -7.03 -1.99 -12.01
N LEU A 14 -7.53 -1.18 -12.94
CA LEU A 14 -6.69 -0.34 -13.80
C LEU A 14 -5.93 0.72 -12.99
N TRP A 15 -6.57 1.32 -12.00
CA TRP A 15 -5.97 2.35 -11.17
C TRP A 15 -4.90 1.76 -10.22
N VAL A 16 -5.21 0.69 -9.49
CA VAL A 16 -4.30 0.09 -8.51
C VAL A 16 -3.05 -0.53 -9.16
N SER A 17 -3.16 -0.98 -10.41
CA SER A 17 -2.04 -1.56 -11.17
C SER A 17 -1.21 -0.54 -11.94
N SER A 18 -1.59 0.74 -11.89
CA SER A 18 -0.88 1.83 -12.57
C SER A 18 0.42 2.20 -11.87
N TYR A 19 1.31 2.82 -12.64
CA TYR A 19 2.49 3.52 -12.14
C TYR A 19 2.20 5.01 -12.09
N PHE A 20 2.71 5.65 -11.05
CA PHE A 20 2.57 7.09 -10.83
C PHE A 20 3.94 7.74 -10.80
N GLU A 21 3.99 9.07 -10.80
CA GLU A 21 5.25 9.82 -10.67
C GLU A 21 6.07 9.34 -9.48
N GLN A 22 7.37 9.13 -9.69
CA GLN A 22 8.29 8.62 -8.68
C GLN A 22 8.44 9.58 -7.50
N VAL A 23 8.36 9.06 -6.29
CA VAL A 23 8.53 9.83 -5.04
C VAL A 23 9.87 9.50 -4.42
N MET A 24 10.76 10.48 -4.33
CA MET A 24 12.12 10.29 -3.81
C MET A 24 12.18 10.20 -2.28
N SER A 25 11.22 10.77 -1.56
CA SER A 25 11.15 10.76 -0.10
C SER A 25 9.70 10.87 0.39
N LEU A 26 9.35 10.14 1.43
CA LEU A 26 8.06 10.25 2.10
C LEU A 26 7.83 11.64 2.73
N ASP A 27 8.87 12.40 2.99
CA ASP A 27 8.76 13.77 3.53
C ASP A 27 8.14 14.73 2.50
N LEU A 28 8.24 14.41 1.19
CA LEU A 28 7.61 15.17 0.11
C LEU A 28 6.11 14.91 -0.03
N VAL A 29 5.60 13.86 0.63
CA VAL A 29 4.19 13.47 0.56
C VAL A 29 3.35 14.43 1.39
N THR A 30 2.65 15.34 0.73
CA THR A 30 1.73 16.32 1.33
C THR A 30 0.32 16.14 0.82
N THR A 31 -0.67 16.70 1.51
CA THR A 31 -2.07 16.61 1.05
C THR A 31 -2.28 17.16 -0.37
N PRO A 32 -1.73 18.34 -0.76
CA PRO A 32 -1.83 18.82 -2.14
C PRO A 32 -1.14 17.89 -3.16
N PHE A 33 0.03 17.32 -2.79
CA PHE A 33 0.72 16.34 -3.62
C PHE A 33 -0.13 15.09 -3.85
N LEU A 34 -0.73 14.53 -2.81
CA LEU A 34 -1.59 13.35 -2.90
C LEU A 34 -2.83 13.60 -3.75
N ALA A 35 -3.46 14.77 -3.63
CA ALA A 35 -4.63 15.14 -4.42
C ALA A 35 -4.30 15.23 -5.92
N ALA A 36 -3.16 15.82 -6.29
CA ALA A 36 -2.69 15.89 -7.67
C ALA A 36 -2.33 14.51 -8.23
N ARG A 37 -1.69 13.67 -7.42
CA ARG A 37 -1.22 12.33 -7.81
C ARG A 37 -2.35 11.40 -8.23
N ASN A 38 -3.53 11.51 -7.66
CA ASN A 38 -4.65 10.60 -7.90
C ASN A 38 -5.08 10.54 -9.37
N VAL A 39 -4.79 11.59 -10.15
CA VAL A 39 -5.14 11.67 -11.57
C VAL A 39 -3.92 11.57 -12.50
N ASN A 40 -2.71 11.66 -11.98
CA ASN A 40 -1.47 11.73 -12.76
C ASN A 40 -0.74 10.39 -12.81
N ARG A 41 -1.33 9.43 -13.50
CA ARG A 41 -0.68 8.19 -13.88
C ARG A 41 0.44 8.45 -14.89
N ASP A 42 1.56 7.73 -14.77
CA ASP A 42 2.62 7.73 -15.79
C ASP A 42 2.13 6.97 -17.05
N PRO A 43 1.84 7.66 -18.16
CA PRO A 43 1.33 7.02 -19.36
C PRO A 43 2.42 6.26 -20.13
N SER A 44 3.69 6.46 -19.83
CA SER A 44 4.81 5.80 -20.50
C SER A 44 5.03 4.36 -20.01
N LYS A 45 4.45 4.01 -18.85
CA LYS A 45 4.58 2.70 -18.23
C LYS A 45 3.31 1.87 -18.40
N LEU A 46 3.45 0.66 -18.93
CA LEU A 46 2.37 -0.32 -18.95
C LEU A 46 1.98 -0.68 -17.50
N ARG A 47 0.69 -0.78 -17.24
CA ARG A 47 0.18 -1.23 -15.93
C ARG A 47 0.66 -2.65 -15.65
N THR A 48 0.78 -2.98 -14.37
CA THR A 48 1.20 -4.34 -13.98
C THR A 48 0.29 -5.41 -14.57
N LEU A 49 -1.04 -5.23 -14.49
CA LEU A 49 -1.99 -6.19 -15.04
C LEU A 49 -1.89 -6.35 -16.57
N GLU A 50 -1.52 -5.30 -17.30
CA GLU A 50 -1.29 -5.36 -18.76
C GLU A 50 -0.01 -6.15 -19.14
N ARG A 51 0.90 -6.34 -18.18
CA ARG A 51 2.15 -7.07 -18.35
C ARG A 51 2.06 -8.54 -17.93
N MET A 52 1.02 -8.89 -17.18
CA MET A 52 0.80 -10.26 -16.72
C MET A 52 0.24 -11.13 -17.84
N SER A 53 0.70 -12.36 -17.91
CA SER A 53 0.10 -13.38 -18.75
C SER A 53 -1.30 -13.76 -18.25
N LYS A 54 -2.08 -14.40 -19.13
CA LYS A 54 -3.41 -14.89 -18.73
C LYS A 54 -3.34 -15.86 -17.56
N ASP A 55 -2.37 -16.76 -17.53
CA ASP A 55 -2.21 -17.76 -16.46
C ASP A 55 -1.85 -17.10 -15.10
N GLU A 56 -1.03 -16.04 -15.14
CA GLU A 56 -0.71 -15.24 -13.93
C GLU A 56 -1.95 -14.51 -13.42
N LEU A 57 -2.75 -13.91 -14.30
CA LEU A 57 -4.00 -13.24 -13.92
C LEU A 57 -5.00 -14.24 -13.33
N ASP A 58 -5.24 -15.36 -14.01
CA ASP A 58 -6.18 -16.39 -13.56
C ASP A 58 -5.72 -17.02 -12.22
N GLY A 59 -4.40 -17.07 -11.96
CA GLY A 59 -3.84 -17.57 -10.70
C GLY A 59 -3.85 -16.57 -9.53
N THR A 60 -4.01 -15.29 -9.79
CA THR A 60 -3.93 -14.23 -8.77
C THR A 60 -5.24 -13.50 -8.52
N MET A 61 -6.18 -13.52 -9.47
CA MET A 61 -7.42 -12.76 -9.41
C MET A 61 -8.64 -13.68 -9.29
N ASP A 62 -9.35 -13.58 -8.17
CA ASP A 62 -10.67 -14.19 -7.99
C ASP A 62 -11.73 -13.06 -7.92
N HIS A 63 -12.36 -12.78 -9.04
CA HIS A 63 -13.39 -11.74 -9.15
C HIS A 63 -14.59 -12.02 -8.23
N GLY A 64 -14.91 -13.30 -7.93
CA GLY A 64 -15.97 -13.67 -7.01
C GLY A 64 -15.62 -13.32 -5.56
N VAL A 65 -14.36 -13.55 -5.16
CA VAL A 65 -13.86 -13.13 -3.83
C VAL A 65 -13.81 -11.62 -3.74
N PHE A 66 -13.31 -10.92 -4.75
CA PHE A 66 -13.28 -9.47 -4.79
C PHE A 66 -14.67 -8.85 -4.61
N ALA A 67 -15.66 -9.34 -5.36
CA ALA A 67 -17.03 -8.84 -5.28
C ALA A 67 -17.66 -9.03 -3.89
N ARG A 68 -17.35 -10.14 -3.20
CA ARG A 68 -17.85 -10.41 -1.84
C ARG A 68 -17.11 -9.62 -0.77
N SER A 69 -15.79 -9.53 -0.85
CA SER A 69 -14.95 -8.94 0.21
C SER A 69 -14.86 -7.42 0.14
N SER A 70 -14.91 -6.82 -1.05
CA SER A 70 -14.87 -5.35 -1.18
C SER A 70 -16.04 -4.66 -0.47
N SER A 71 -17.23 -5.27 -0.50
CA SER A 71 -18.39 -4.73 0.22
C SER A 71 -18.23 -4.78 1.74
N ILE A 72 -17.49 -5.75 2.26
CA ILE A 72 -17.18 -5.87 3.70
C ILE A 72 -16.12 -4.85 4.09
N LEU A 73 -15.04 -4.74 3.30
CA LEU A 73 -13.96 -3.81 3.57
C LEU A 73 -14.45 -2.34 3.61
N LEU A 74 -15.34 -1.97 2.70
CA LEU A 74 -15.94 -0.63 2.66
C LEU A 74 -16.90 -0.33 3.84
N ARG A 75 -17.31 -1.36 4.60
CA ARG A 75 -18.16 -1.22 5.79
C ARG A 75 -17.38 -1.22 7.10
N VAL A 76 -16.10 -1.55 7.07
CA VAL A 76 -15.27 -1.50 8.28
C VAL A 76 -15.09 -0.04 8.67
N VAL A 77 -15.40 0.25 9.93
CA VAL A 77 -15.25 1.60 10.49
C VAL A 77 -13.78 1.98 10.47
N PRO A 78 -13.39 3.07 9.79
CA PRO A 78 -11.98 3.46 9.63
C PRO A 78 -11.22 3.57 10.96
N GLU A 79 -11.88 4.02 12.02
CA GLU A 79 -11.30 4.15 13.35
C GLU A 79 -10.86 2.80 13.94
N VAL A 80 -11.62 1.74 13.65
CA VAL A 80 -11.28 0.38 14.10
C VAL A 80 -10.04 -0.14 13.34
N LEU A 81 -9.98 0.09 12.02
CA LEU A 81 -8.79 -0.26 11.23
C LEU A 81 -7.56 0.50 11.72
N TYR A 82 -7.69 1.80 11.92
CA TYR A 82 -6.62 2.65 12.42
C TYR A 82 -6.12 2.22 13.80
N ALA A 83 -7.03 1.98 14.75
CA ALA A 83 -6.69 1.52 16.10
C ALA A 83 -5.98 0.15 16.07
N ASN A 84 -6.42 -0.78 15.23
CA ASN A 84 -5.79 -2.07 15.07
C ASN A 84 -4.39 -1.97 14.43
N CYS A 85 -4.23 -1.12 13.42
CA CYS A 85 -2.91 -0.85 12.82
C CYS A 85 -1.94 -0.24 13.84
N LEU A 86 -2.36 0.78 14.58
CA LEU A 86 -1.56 1.38 15.64
C LEU A 86 -1.14 0.34 16.68
N ARG A 87 -2.10 -0.45 17.16
CA ARG A 87 -1.82 -1.50 18.14
C ARG A 87 -0.83 -2.52 17.62
N ALA A 88 -0.97 -2.98 16.37
CA ALA A 88 -0.06 -3.93 15.77
C ALA A 88 1.36 -3.35 15.57
N LEU A 89 1.47 -2.04 15.25
CA LEU A 89 2.75 -1.41 14.96
C LEU A 89 3.51 -0.92 16.21
N VAL A 90 2.80 -0.53 17.28
CA VAL A 90 3.45 0.12 18.44
C VAL A 90 3.32 -0.64 19.75
N ASP A 91 2.33 -1.53 19.90
CA ASP A 91 2.14 -2.30 21.14
C ASP A 91 3.15 -3.43 21.24
N THR A 92 4.08 -3.32 22.19
CA THR A 92 5.10 -4.34 22.49
C THR A 92 4.71 -5.23 23.68
N GLU A 93 3.61 -4.94 24.38
CA GLU A 93 3.19 -5.67 25.57
C GLU A 93 2.14 -6.77 25.25
N GLY A 94 1.39 -6.59 24.17
CA GLY A 94 0.27 -7.45 23.80
C GLY A 94 0.56 -8.37 22.62
N VAL A 95 0.25 -7.90 21.42
CA VAL A 95 0.32 -8.67 20.17
C VAL A 95 1.71 -8.54 19.57
N TRP A 96 2.29 -9.69 19.15
CA TRP A 96 3.59 -9.72 18.44
C TRP A 96 4.75 -9.04 19.19
N ARG A 97 4.88 -9.38 20.48
CA ARG A 97 5.87 -8.76 21.38
C ARG A 97 7.29 -8.68 20.80
N ASP A 98 7.76 -9.75 20.19
CA ASP A 98 9.15 -9.92 19.73
C ASP A 98 9.26 -9.87 18.20
N VAL A 99 8.33 -9.19 17.51
CA VAL A 99 8.32 -9.07 16.06
C VAL A 99 8.74 -7.66 15.66
N ASP A 100 9.84 -7.58 14.91
CA ASP A 100 10.23 -6.35 14.23
C ASP A 100 9.39 -6.12 12.98
N VAL A 101 9.26 -4.87 12.56
CA VAL A 101 8.46 -4.48 11.40
C VAL A 101 9.39 -3.91 10.34
N LEU A 102 9.29 -4.43 9.12
CA LEU A 102 9.89 -3.83 7.94
C LEU A 102 8.77 -3.26 7.06
N LEU A 103 8.72 -1.95 6.92
CA LEU A 103 7.88 -1.28 5.94
C LEU A 103 8.62 -1.17 4.62
N LEU A 104 8.17 -1.92 3.61
CA LEU A 104 8.58 -1.71 2.23
C LEU A 104 7.58 -0.77 1.55
N TRP A 105 8.02 0.38 1.06
CA TRP A 105 7.15 1.29 0.34
C TRP A 105 7.57 1.49 -1.11
N CYS A 106 6.58 1.47 -1.99
CA CYS A 106 6.77 1.56 -3.43
C CYS A 106 6.64 3.01 -3.89
N ASP A 107 7.70 3.56 -4.47
CA ASP A 107 7.80 4.98 -4.77
C ASP A 107 6.96 5.45 -5.96
N GLU A 108 6.47 4.52 -6.78
CA GLU A 108 5.54 4.79 -7.88
C GLU A 108 4.12 4.28 -7.60
N SER A 109 3.79 4.04 -6.33
CA SER A 109 2.47 3.57 -5.92
C SER A 109 1.41 4.68 -5.88
N MET A 110 0.16 4.28 -5.72
CA MET A 110 -0.97 5.19 -5.56
C MET A 110 -0.89 6.02 -4.26
N HIS A 111 -1.68 7.08 -4.19
CA HIS A 111 -1.64 8.06 -3.10
C HIS A 111 -1.92 7.46 -1.72
N ASP A 112 -2.87 6.52 -1.60
CA ASP A 112 -3.22 5.89 -0.32
C ASP A 112 -2.06 5.11 0.28
N CYS A 113 -1.31 4.38 -0.57
CA CYS A 113 -0.13 3.64 -0.14
C CYS A 113 0.98 4.57 0.34
N LEU A 114 1.22 5.68 -0.36
CA LEU A 114 2.21 6.67 0.05
C LEU A 114 1.83 7.36 1.35
N TRP A 115 0.55 7.70 1.51
CA TRP A 115 0.04 8.29 2.76
C TRP A 115 0.21 7.33 3.94
N ALA A 116 -0.19 6.07 3.77
CA ALA A 116 -0.01 5.05 4.81
C ALA A 116 1.47 4.81 5.14
N SER A 117 2.34 4.79 4.11
CA SER A 117 3.78 4.62 4.30
C SER A 117 4.41 5.79 5.05
N LYS A 118 4.02 7.03 4.72
CA LYS A 118 4.43 8.21 5.47
C LYS A 118 4.02 8.13 6.93
N PHE A 119 2.76 7.78 7.19
CA PHE A 119 2.26 7.62 8.55
C PHE A 119 3.07 6.60 9.36
N VAL A 120 3.38 5.43 8.80
CA VAL A 120 4.20 4.42 9.48
C VAL A 120 5.64 4.90 9.67
N ALA A 121 6.22 5.62 8.70
CA ALA A 121 7.55 6.21 8.82
C ALA A 121 7.61 7.29 9.92
N GLU A 122 6.56 8.08 10.08
CA GLU A 122 6.45 9.05 11.19
C GLU A 122 6.34 8.33 12.54
N LEU A 123 5.57 7.26 12.63
CA LEU A 123 5.55 6.39 13.82
C LEU A 123 6.93 5.80 14.12
N ALA A 124 7.65 5.36 13.09
CA ALA A 124 9.02 4.83 13.25
C ALA A 124 9.99 5.86 13.84
N ARG A 125 9.85 7.13 13.51
CA ARG A 125 10.68 8.24 14.01
C ARG A 125 10.24 8.78 15.37
N ALA A 126 8.97 8.62 15.73
CA ALA A 126 8.44 9.16 16.98
C ALA A 126 9.13 8.53 18.21
N PRO A 127 9.41 9.28 19.28
CA PRO A 127 9.93 8.71 20.50
C PRO A 127 8.92 7.74 21.14
N PRO A 128 9.36 6.75 21.93
CA PRO A 128 8.44 5.90 22.67
C PRO A 128 7.67 6.73 23.68
N ALA A 129 6.46 6.30 24.01
CA ALA A 129 5.72 6.86 25.13
C ALA A 129 6.50 6.64 26.44
N GLU A 130 6.32 7.56 27.41
CA GLU A 130 7.01 7.51 28.68
C GLU A 130 6.84 6.15 29.39
N GLY A 131 7.94 5.52 29.75
CA GLY A 131 7.95 4.21 30.42
C GLY A 131 7.62 3.02 29.53
N LYS A 132 7.45 3.19 28.20
CA LYS A 132 7.16 2.11 27.26
C LYS A 132 8.34 1.79 26.35
N GLN A 133 8.45 0.51 26.00
CA GLN A 133 9.35 0.11 24.90
C GLN A 133 8.66 0.40 23.58
N LYS A 134 9.48 0.67 22.55
CA LYS A 134 8.99 0.89 21.19
C LYS A 134 9.43 -0.28 20.31
N ARG A 135 8.50 -0.73 19.46
CA ARG A 135 8.82 -1.68 18.40
C ARG A 135 9.80 -1.07 17.41
N GLN A 136 10.77 -1.86 16.99
CA GLN A 136 11.65 -1.46 15.90
C GLN A 136 10.87 -1.52 14.58
N ILE A 137 10.84 -0.41 13.86
CA ILE A 137 10.23 -0.29 12.54
C ILE A 137 11.31 0.23 11.60
N GLU A 138 11.74 -0.60 10.68
CA GLU A 138 12.59 -0.23 9.55
C GLU A 138 11.75 0.23 8.38
N VAL A 139 12.25 1.20 7.61
CA VAL A 139 11.51 1.77 6.47
C VAL A 139 12.42 1.77 5.26
N GLU A 140 12.06 1.03 4.24
CA GLU A 140 12.84 0.86 3.02
C GLU A 140 12.03 1.22 1.78
N ARG A 141 12.67 1.93 0.84
CA ARG A 141 12.09 2.31 -0.45
C ARG A 141 12.36 1.25 -1.51
N LEU A 142 11.32 0.85 -2.21
CA LEU A 142 11.42 0.04 -3.42
C LEU A 142 11.33 0.96 -4.64
N GLU A 143 12.48 1.18 -5.28
CA GLU A 143 12.61 2.08 -6.42
C GLU A 143 11.95 1.50 -7.67
N GLY A 144 11.17 2.34 -8.37
CA GLY A 144 10.47 1.98 -9.59
C GLY A 144 9.34 0.95 -9.39
N ALA A 145 8.91 0.75 -8.15
CA ALA A 145 7.85 -0.19 -7.80
C ALA A 145 6.50 0.51 -7.63
N ASN A 146 5.45 -0.14 -8.12
CA ASN A 146 4.06 0.24 -7.84
C ASN A 146 3.45 -0.66 -6.75
N HIS A 147 2.12 -0.62 -6.58
CA HIS A 147 1.40 -1.42 -5.59
C HIS A 147 1.61 -2.95 -5.74
N PHE A 148 1.88 -3.44 -6.95
CA PHE A 148 2.13 -4.86 -7.24
C PHE A 148 3.62 -5.20 -7.14
N VAL A 149 4.18 -5.01 -5.96
CA VAL A 149 5.62 -5.21 -5.67
C VAL A 149 6.16 -6.59 -6.06
N SER A 150 5.34 -7.64 -5.92
CA SER A 150 5.74 -9.02 -6.23
C SER A 150 6.11 -9.26 -7.70
N THR A 151 5.67 -8.39 -8.60
CA THR A 151 5.96 -8.45 -10.04
C THR A 151 7.14 -7.58 -10.46
N THR A 152 7.71 -6.82 -9.52
CA THR A 152 8.84 -5.93 -9.77
C THR A 152 10.14 -6.74 -9.79
N PRO A 153 11.02 -6.59 -10.82
CA PRO A 153 12.23 -7.39 -10.96
C PRO A 153 13.15 -7.34 -9.72
N HIS A 154 13.20 -6.21 -9.04
CA HIS A 154 14.05 -5.99 -7.86
C HIS A 154 13.58 -6.76 -6.62
N TYR A 155 12.29 -7.07 -6.48
CA TYR A 155 11.78 -7.82 -5.32
C TYR A 155 12.27 -9.27 -5.27
N ARG A 156 12.63 -9.85 -6.41
CA ARG A 156 13.16 -11.23 -6.47
C ARG A 156 14.52 -11.38 -5.78
N THR A 157 15.28 -10.30 -5.62
CA THR A 157 16.61 -10.30 -4.95
C THR A 157 16.54 -10.31 -3.43
N TYR A 158 15.43 -9.93 -2.82
CA TYR A 158 15.27 -9.91 -1.35
C TYR A 158 14.80 -11.24 -0.74
N ARG A 159 14.56 -12.27 -1.56
CA ARG A 159 14.12 -13.61 -1.11
C ARG A 159 15.22 -14.68 -1.08
N THR A 160 16.47 -14.33 -1.36
CA THR A 160 17.62 -15.23 -1.25
C THR A 160 18.44 -14.89 -0.02
#